data_21bed559271d708df667c4e7d3f4228f
#
_entry.id   21bed559271d708df667c4e7d3f4228f
#
_cell.length_a   1.000
_cell.length_b   1.000
_cell.length_c   1.000
_cell.angle_alpha   90.00
_cell.angle_beta   90.00
_cell.angle_gamma   90.00
#
_symmetry.space_group_name_H-M   'P 1'
#
loop_
_entity.id
_entity.type
_entity.pdbx_description
1 polymer ?
#
loop_
_entity_poly.entity_id
_entity_poly.type
_entity_poly.pdbx_seq_one_letter_code
_entity_poly.pdbx_strand_id
1 'polypeptide(L)'
;MIEFFFDCSSPWTYLAFHNIPPLAAEFGEEIVWKPILVGGVFNTVNKSVYASRESPVPAKAAYMLKDLADWARLSGLAIKMPPSVFPVNSVKAMRGCIWLLPQGKMVDFATKTFEAYWGRDEDISKDDVLTRICEGARVDPKSFFEAVARADVKDALRANTDELISRGGFGSPTVFVNGADMYFGNDRAPLIRAALMRRRA
;
A
#
# COMPACT_ATOMS: atom_id res chain seq x y z
N MET A 1 -0.14 -6.56 18.17
CA MET A 1 -0.60 -5.46 17.29
C MET A 1 0.34 -5.37 16.09
N ILE A 2 -0.23 -5.25 14.93
CA ILE A 2 0.47 -5.08 13.64
C ILE A 2 0.12 -3.70 13.11
N GLU A 3 1.11 -2.87 12.78
CA GLU A 3 0.90 -1.60 12.08
C GLU A 3 1.34 -1.77 10.63
N PHE A 4 0.47 -1.45 9.68
CA PHE A 4 0.73 -1.67 8.26
C PHE A 4 0.70 -0.34 7.48
N PHE A 5 1.89 0.12 7.11
CA PHE A 5 2.10 1.30 6.27
C PHE A 5 2.03 0.93 4.79
N PHE A 6 1.11 1.57 4.04
CA PHE A 6 0.81 1.17 2.67
C PHE A 6 0.49 2.35 1.74
N ASP A 7 0.81 2.15 0.45
CA ASP A 7 0.39 3.01 -0.66
C ASP A 7 -0.05 2.14 -1.85
N CYS A 8 -1.21 2.44 -2.42
CA CYS A 8 -1.78 1.69 -3.53
C CYS A 8 -0.94 1.75 -4.83
N SER A 9 0.01 2.67 -4.92
CA SER A 9 0.93 2.80 -6.07
C SER A 9 2.07 1.76 -6.11
N SER A 10 2.13 0.83 -5.13
CA SER A 10 3.15 -0.23 -5.09
C SER A 10 2.54 -1.62 -5.34
N PRO A 11 3.04 -2.40 -6.32
CA PRO A 11 2.55 -3.75 -6.56
C PRO A 11 2.94 -4.72 -5.44
N TRP A 12 4.10 -4.50 -4.82
CA TRP A 12 4.54 -5.25 -3.64
C TRP A 12 3.63 -5.01 -2.43
N THR A 13 3.08 -3.80 -2.35
CA THR A 13 2.09 -3.46 -1.32
C THR A 13 0.76 -4.15 -1.59
N TYR A 14 0.33 -4.27 -2.85
CA TYR A 14 -0.88 -5.02 -3.18
C TYR A 14 -0.78 -6.48 -2.71
N LEU A 15 0.34 -7.14 -2.99
CA LEU A 15 0.62 -8.50 -2.50
C LEU A 15 0.57 -8.59 -0.97
N ALA A 16 1.25 -7.69 -0.27
CA ALA A 16 1.26 -7.69 1.19
C ALA A 16 -0.12 -7.35 1.78
N PHE A 17 -0.86 -6.42 1.17
CA PHE A 17 -2.21 -6.05 1.58
C PHE A 17 -3.19 -7.22 1.48
N HIS A 18 -2.98 -8.12 0.52
CA HIS A 18 -3.73 -9.36 0.38
C HIS A 18 -3.28 -10.44 1.37
N ASN A 19 -1.98 -10.61 1.58
CA ASN A 19 -1.41 -11.77 2.30
C ASN A 19 -1.27 -11.57 3.82
N ILE A 20 -1.12 -10.33 4.31
CA ILE A 20 -0.92 -10.05 5.73
C ILE A 20 -2.21 -10.18 6.57
N PRO A 21 -3.41 -9.75 6.10
CA PRO A 21 -4.62 -9.88 6.90
C PRO A 21 -4.98 -11.32 7.31
N PRO A 22 -4.90 -12.34 6.45
CA PRO A 22 -5.11 -13.73 6.86
C PRO A 22 -4.11 -14.18 7.94
N LEU A 23 -2.84 -13.76 7.81
CA LEU A 23 -1.82 -14.05 8.82
C LEU A 23 -2.14 -13.36 10.16
N ALA A 24 -2.55 -12.11 10.16
CA ALA A 24 -2.96 -11.41 11.38
C ALA A 24 -4.14 -12.11 12.06
N ALA A 25 -5.15 -12.49 11.29
CA ALA A 25 -6.34 -13.20 11.78
C ALA A 25 -5.99 -14.55 12.42
N GLU A 26 -5.05 -15.33 11.87
CA GLU A 26 -4.58 -16.60 12.44
C GLU A 26 -4.01 -16.40 13.86
N PHE A 27 -3.41 -15.26 14.12
CA PHE A 27 -2.88 -14.91 15.43
C PHE A 27 -3.84 -14.07 16.29
N GLY A 28 -5.06 -13.78 15.82
CA GLY A 28 -5.99 -12.90 16.52
C GLY A 28 -5.45 -11.47 16.70
N GLU A 29 -4.56 -11.04 15.79
CA GLU A 29 -3.97 -9.71 15.83
C GLU A 29 -4.80 -8.73 15.00
N GLU A 30 -5.04 -7.55 15.56
CA GLU A 30 -5.63 -6.43 14.86
C GLU A 30 -4.55 -5.72 14.02
N ILE A 31 -4.95 -5.24 12.82
CA ILE A 31 -4.10 -4.42 11.96
C ILE A 31 -4.47 -2.96 12.13
N VAL A 32 -3.52 -2.16 12.56
CA VAL A 32 -3.57 -0.70 12.51
C VAL A 32 -3.11 -0.25 11.14
N TRP A 33 -4.05 0.15 10.31
CA TRP A 33 -3.77 0.60 8.95
C TRP A 33 -3.22 2.02 8.92
N LYS A 34 -2.13 2.22 8.21
CA LYS A 34 -1.40 3.49 8.08
C LYS A 34 -1.24 3.85 6.59
N PRO A 35 -2.25 4.46 5.95
CA PRO A 35 -2.08 5.00 4.60
C PRO A 35 -0.95 6.04 4.56
N ILE A 36 -0.06 5.95 3.57
CA ILE A 36 1.09 6.86 3.36
C ILE A 36 1.18 7.33 1.92
N LEU A 37 2.09 8.26 1.64
CA LEU A 37 2.56 8.57 0.30
C LEU A 37 3.99 8.05 0.11
N VAL A 38 4.15 6.96 -0.63
CA VAL A 38 5.46 6.35 -0.87
C VAL A 38 6.40 7.28 -1.64
N GLY A 39 5.88 8.13 -2.53
CA GLY A 39 6.65 9.18 -3.20
C GLY A 39 7.26 10.18 -2.21
N GLY A 40 6.55 10.53 -1.15
CA GLY A 40 7.06 11.37 -0.06
C GLY A 40 8.21 10.70 0.69
N VAL A 41 8.09 9.40 0.97
CA VAL A 41 9.17 8.60 1.57
C VAL A 41 10.40 8.57 0.67
N PHE A 42 10.23 8.28 -0.63
CA PHE A 42 11.35 8.25 -1.58
C PHE A 42 12.07 9.58 -1.70
N ASN A 43 11.33 10.69 -1.78
CA ASN A 43 11.90 12.03 -1.86
C ASN A 43 12.75 12.40 -0.63
N THR A 44 12.41 11.86 0.52
CA THR A 44 13.08 12.19 1.79
C THR A 44 14.25 11.26 2.08
N VAL A 45 14.05 9.95 2.06
CA VAL A 45 15.04 8.99 2.60
C VAL A 45 15.50 7.92 1.60
N ASN A 46 14.88 7.79 0.41
CA ASN A 46 15.21 6.72 -0.54
C ASN A 46 15.24 7.18 -2.00
N LYS A 47 15.99 8.25 -2.29
CA LYS A 47 16.12 8.81 -3.66
C LYS A 47 16.76 7.84 -4.65
N SER A 48 17.48 6.81 -4.20
CA SER A 48 18.08 5.78 -5.04
C SER A 48 17.08 5.00 -5.91
N VAL A 49 15.81 4.98 -5.52
CA VAL A 49 14.70 4.40 -6.29
C VAL A 49 14.57 5.08 -7.66
N TYR A 50 14.75 6.40 -7.73
CA TYR A 50 14.67 7.14 -9.01
C TYR A 50 15.83 6.80 -9.93
N ALA A 51 17.06 6.78 -9.41
CA ALA A 51 18.24 6.39 -10.19
C ALA A 51 18.10 4.95 -10.74
N SER A 52 17.56 4.03 -9.94
CA SER A 52 17.31 2.65 -10.38
C SER A 52 16.23 2.54 -11.47
N ARG A 53 15.30 3.49 -11.55
CA ARG A 53 14.28 3.55 -12.60
C ARG A 53 14.81 4.18 -13.89
N GLU A 54 15.66 5.22 -13.77
CA GLU A 54 16.27 5.90 -14.90
C GLU A 54 17.34 5.04 -15.59
N SER A 55 18.11 4.29 -14.82
CA SER A 55 19.19 3.43 -15.30
C SER A 55 19.12 2.03 -14.69
N PRO A 56 18.14 1.22 -15.08
CA PRO A 56 17.96 -0.10 -14.51
C PRO A 56 19.08 -1.06 -14.94
N VAL A 57 19.57 -1.87 -14.02
CA VAL A 57 20.43 -3.01 -14.35
C VAL A 57 19.57 -4.08 -15.05
N PRO A 58 19.82 -4.43 -16.33
CA PRO A 58 18.89 -5.26 -17.10
C PRO A 58 18.53 -6.59 -16.44
N ALA A 59 19.52 -7.29 -15.89
CA ALA A 59 19.29 -8.57 -15.20
C ALA A 59 18.41 -8.42 -13.96
N LYS A 60 18.58 -7.34 -13.17
CA LYS A 60 17.75 -7.08 -11.99
C LYS A 60 16.34 -6.69 -12.38
N ALA A 61 16.17 -5.90 -13.44
CA ALA A 61 14.87 -5.50 -13.94
C ALA A 61 14.07 -6.72 -14.45
N ALA A 62 14.70 -7.59 -15.23
CA ALA A 62 14.10 -8.81 -15.71
C ALA A 62 13.70 -9.75 -14.56
N TYR A 63 14.59 -9.92 -13.56
CA TYR A 63 14.27 -10.73 -12.39
C TYR A 63 13.12 -10.14 -11.57
N MET A 64 13.10 -8.83 -11.36
CA MET A 64 12.00 -8.16 -10.62
C MET A 64 10.64 -8.42 -11.28
N LEU A 65 10.55 -8.37 -12.61
CA LEU A 65 9.30 -8.65 -13.32
C LEU A 65 8.87 -10.12 -13.15
N LYS A 66 9.83 -11.05 -13.25
CA LYS A 66 9.58 -12.48 -12.98
C LYS A 66 9.12 -12.72 -11.54
N ASP A 67 9.83 -12.16 -10.58
CA ASP A 67 9.55 -12.31 -9.15
C ASP A 67 8.15 -11.79 -8.80
N LEU A 68 7.80 -10.60 -9.30
CA LEU A 68 6.46 -10.04 -9.13
C LEU A 68 5.37 -10.94 -9.73
N ALA A 69 5.60 -11.49 -10.92
CA ALA A 69 4.66 -12.40 -11.58
C ALA A 69 4.49 -13.72 -10.80
N ASP A 70 5.56 -14.26 -10.24
CA ASP A 70 5.51 -15.47 -9.42
C ASP A 70 4.74 -15.24 -8.11
N TRP A 71 5.00 -14.13 -7.42
CA TRP A 71 4.24 -13.74 -6.23
C TRP A 71 2.76 -13.48 -6.52
N ALA A 72 2.44 -12.81 -7.63
CA ALA A 72 1.07 -12.57 -8.04
C ALA A 72 0.33 -13.89 -8.28
N ARG A 73 0.96 -14.84 -8.99
CA ARG A 73 0.40 -16.17 -9.25
C ARG A 73 0.18 -16.95 -7.96
N LEU A 74 1.18 -16.95 -7.06
CA LEU A 74 1.07 -17.62 -5.76
C LEU A 74 -0.06 -17.05 -4.91
N SER A 75 -0.29 -15.72 -4.98
CA SER A 75 -1.34 -15.03 -4.24
C SER A 75 -2.71 -15.06 -4.94
N GLY A 76 -2.82 -15.60 -6.16
CA GLY A 76 -4.05 -15.58 -6.95
C GLY A 76 -4.47 -14.18 -7.42
N LEU A 77 -3.52 -13.24 -7.51
CA LEU A 77 -3.77 -11.85 -7.92
C LEU A 77 -3.37 -11.61 -9.37
N ALA A 78 -4.16 -10.78 -10.06
CA ALA A 78 -3.78 -10.23 -11.35
C ALA A 78 -2.98 -8.94 -11.14
N ILE A 79 -1.74 -8.90 -11.64
CA ILE A 79 -0.89 -7.70 -11.61
C ILE A 79 -0.32 -7.47 -13.00
N LYS A 80 -0.69 -6.33 -13.60
CA LYS A 80 -0.11 -5.86 -14.87
C LYS A 80 1.11 -4.98 -14.57
N MET A 81 2.29 -5.42 -15.04
CA MET A 81 3.53 -4.66 -14.86
C MET A 81 4.32 -4.61 -16.17
N PRO A 82 4.70 -3.45 -16.72
CA PRO A 82 4.30 -2.12 -16.23
C PRO A 82 2.83 -1.82 -16.55
N PRO A 83 2.15 -1.04 -15.70
CA PRO A 83 0.84 -0.49 -16.05
C PRO A 83 1.00 0.65 -17.07
N SER A 84 -0.11 1.04 -17.73
CA SER A 84 -0.10 2.08 -18.76
C SER A 84 0.32 3.46 -18.23
N VAL A 85 0.06 3.74 -16.96
CA VAL A 85 0.48 4.97 -16.27
C VAL A 85 1.38 4.58 -15.09
N PHE A 86 2.68 4.84 -15.21
CA PHE A 86 3.67 4.54 -14.15
C PHE A 86 4.76 5.60 -14.09
N PRO A 87 5.07 6.17 -12.92
CA PRO A 87 4.34 6.03 -11.66
C PRO A 87 2.98 6.75 -11.68
N VAL A 88 2.00 6.21 -10.96
CA VAL A 88 0.69 6.84 -10.82
C VAL A 88 0.67 7.84 -9.65
N ASN A 89 -0.16 8.86 -9.75
CA ASN A 89 -0.46 9.76 -8.64
C ASN A 89 -1.56 9.15 -7.75
N SER A 90 -1.16 8.54 -6.63
CA SER A 90 -2.05 7.90 -5.67
C SER A 90 -2.65 8.86 -4.62
N VAL A 91 -2.33 10.14 -4.65
CA VAL A 91 -2.66 11.10 -3.58
C VAL A 91 -4.13 11.12 -3.21
N LYS A 92 -5.06 11.20 -4.17
CA LYS A 92 -6.50 11.22 -3.89
C LYS A 92 -6.96 9.89 -3.29
N ALA A 93 -6.50 8.76 -3.84
CA ALA A 93 -6.82 7.42 -3.33
C ALA A 93 -6.33 7.26 -1.88
N MET A 94 -5.09 7.64 -1.58
CA MET A 94 -4.53 7.51 -0.22
C MET A 94 -5.19 8.46 0.79
N ARG A 95 -5.60 9.68 0.38
CA ARG A 95 -6.45 10.55 1.20
C ARG A 95 -7.82 9.94 1.46
N GLY A 96 -8.40 9.27 0.45
CA GLY A 96 -9.62 8.50 0.60
C GLY A 96 -9.48 7.39 1.64
N CYS A 97 -8.36 6.66 1.64
CA CYS A 97 -8.07 5.66 2.66
C CYS A 97 -8.04 6.27 4.07
N ILE A 98 -7.43 7.44 4.28
CA ILE A 98 -7.44 8.15 5.56
C ILE A 98 -8.88 8.48 6.01
N TRP A 99 -9.67 9.06 5.11
CA TRP A 99 -11.05 9.47 5.43
C TRP A 99 -11.97 8.28 5.73
N LEU A 100 -11.77 7.15 5.04
CA LEU A 100 -12.59 5.95 5.16
C LEU A 100 -12.19 5.04 6.33
N LEU A 101 -10.98 5.24 6.89
CA LEU A 101 -10.46 4.41 7.98
C LEU A 101 -11.40 4.39 9.21
N PRO A 102 -11.82 5.54 9.79
CA PRO A 102 -12.72 5.53 10.94
C PRO A 102 -14.14 5.06 10.62
N GLN A 103 -14.48 4.92 9.34
CA GLN A 103 -15.79 4.45 8.87
C GLN A 103 -15.82 2.93 8.66
N GLY A 104 -14.70 2.22 8.83
CA GLY A 104 -14.58 0.78 8.55
C GLY A 104 -14.64 0.41 7.06
N LYS A 105 -14.56 1.39 6.15
CA LYS A 105 -14.69 1.19 4.69
C LYS A 105 -13.35 1.22 3.95
N MET A 106 -12.27 1.54 4.66
CA MET A 106 -10.94 1.73 4.04
C MET A 106 -10.44 0.47 3.35
N VAL A 107 -10.57 -0.70 3.97
CA VAL A 107 -10.03 -1.95 3.42
C VAL A 107 -10.71 -2.31 2.10
N ASP A 108 -12.05 -2.23 2.03
CA ASP A 108 -12.78 -2.50 0.79
C ASP A 108 -12.43 -1.50 -0.32
N PHE A 109 -12.36 -0.20 0.00
CA PHE A 109 -11.96 0.84 -0.94
C PHE A 109 -10.51 0.63 -1.45
N ALA A 110 -9.56 0.35 -0.56
CA ALA A 110 -8.16 0.12 -0.93
C ALA A 110 -8.01 -1.15 -1.79
N THR A 111 -8.71 -2.24 -1.46
CA THR A 111 -8.74 -3.46 -2.28
C THR A 111 -9.16 -3.15 -3.70
N LYS A 112 -10.30 -2.44 -3.88
CA LYS A 112 -10.81 -2.05 -5.20
C LYS A 112 -9.86 -1.09 -5.92
N THR A 113 -9.14 -0.25 -5.19
CA THR A 113 -8.13 0.66 -5.75
C THR A 113 -6.93 -0.13 -6.30
N PHE A 114 -6.43 -1.11 -5.55
CA PHE A 114 -5.38 -2.02 -6.01
C PHE A 114 -5.81 -2.82 -7.24
N GLU A 115 -7.02 -3.39 -7.22
CA GLU A 115 -7.59 -4.14 -8.36
C GLU A 115 -7.76 -3.27 -9.60
N ALA A 116 -8.22 -2.02 -9.45
CA ALA A 116 -8.35 -1.08 -10.54
C ALA A 116 -7.00 -0.79 -11.19
N TYR A 117 -6.02 -0.40 -10.39
CA TYR A 117 -4.72 0.01 -10.92
C TYR A 117 -3.88 -1.16 -11.41
N TRP A 118 -3.65 -2.17 -10.56
CA TRP A 118 -2.76 -3.28 -10.89
C TRP A 118 -3.43 -4.39 -11.68
N GLY A 119 -4.71 -4.68 -11.39
CA GLY A 119 -5.46 -5.76 -12.03
C GLY A 119 -6.05 -5.37 -13.38
N ARG A 120 -6.65 -4.18 -13.48
CA ARG A 120 -7.37 -3.71 -14.68
C ARG A 120 -6.67 -2.61 -15.45
N ASP A 121 -5.48 -2.17 -15.00
CA ASP A 121 -4.68 -1.13 -15.68
C ASP A 121 -5.42 0.23 -15.77
N GLU A 122 -6.20 0.58 -14.76
CA GLU A 122 -6.94 1.83 -14.70
C GLU A 122 -6.12 2.92 -13.98
N ASP A 123 -6.12 4.14 -14.51
CA ASP A 123 -5.40 5.28 -13.91
C ASP A 123 -6.17 5.82 -12.68
N ILE A 124 -5.78 5.40 -11.48
CA ILE A 124 -6.38 5.84 -10.21
C ILE A 124 -6.13 7.31 -9.85
N SER A 125 -5.43 8.06 -10.69
CA SER A 125 -5.35 9.53 -10.56
C SER A 125 -6.59 10.25 -11.12
N LYS A 126 -7.39 9.54 -11.92
CA LYS A 126 -8.56 10.08 -12.62
C LYS A 126 -9.81 10.02 -11.73
N ASP A 127 -10.60 11.10 -11.77
CA ASP A 127 -11.78 11.23 -10.94
C ASP A 127 -12.89 10.26 -11.32
N ASP A 128 -13.04 9.94 -12.61
CA ASP A 128 -14.00 8.94 -13.09
C ASP A 128 -13.67 7.53 -12.64
N VAL A 129 -12.36 7.17 -12.58
CA VAL A 129 -11.91 5.88 -12.03
C VAL A 129 -12.20 5.82 -10.53
N LEU A 130 -11.83 6.88 -9.79
CA LEU A 130 -12.12 6.95 -8.35
C LEU A 130 -13.62 6.95 -8.04
N THR A 131 -14.46 7.55 -8.90
CA THR A 131 -15.92 7.48 -8.78
C THR A 131 -16.40 6.03 -8.83
N ARG A 132 -15.98 5.26 -9.84
CA ARG A 132 -16.36 3.83 -9.95
C ARG A 132 -15.86 3.00 -8.76
N ILE A 133 -14.65 3.30 -8.26
CA ILE A 133 -14.11 2.64 -7.06
C ILE A 133 -14.97 2.96 -5.84
N CYS A 134 -15.35 4.22 -5.64
CA CYS A 134 -16.24 4.64 -4.55
C CYS A 134 -17.58 3.91 -4.61
N GLU A 135 -18.23 3.90 -5.77
CA GLU A 135 -19.51 3.21 -5.99
C GLU A 135 -19.38 1.72 -5.64
N GLY A 136 -18.33 1.06 -6.15
CA GLY A 136 -18.04 -0.34 -5.84
C GLY A 136 -17.79 -0.61 -4.35
N ALA A 137 -17.24 0.35 -3.61
CA ALA A 137 -17.00 0.29 -2.17
C ALA A 137 -18.20 0.83 -1.34
N ARG A 138 -19.32 1.15 -1.96
CA ARG A 138 -20.51 1.76 -1.32
C ARG A 138 -20.17 3.06 -0.56
N VAL A 139 -19.34 3.87 -1.19
CA VAL A 139 -18.93 5.21 -0.74
C VAL A 139 -19.57 6.23 -1.67
N ASP A 140 -20.19 7.27 -1.11
CA ASP A 140 -20.71 8.38 -1.91
C ASP A 140 -19.56 9.16 -2.56
N PRO A 141 -19.49 9.23 -3.91
CA PRO A 141 -18.37 9.89 -4.59
C PRO A 141 -18.28 11.39 -4.27
N LYS A 142 -19.42 12.08 -4.11
CA LYS A 142 -19.42 13.50 -3.79
C LYS A 142 -18.76 13.76 -2.44
N SER A 143 -19.17 13.04 -1.41
CA SER A 143 -18.56 13.12 -0.07
C SER A 143 -17.08 12.73 -0.09
N PHE A 144 -16.70 11.77 -0.91
CA PHE A 144 -15.30 11.37 -1.10
C PHE A 144 -14.46 12.53 -1.64
N PHE A 145 -14.88 13.16 -2.74
CA PHE A 145 -14.11 14.27 -3.33
C PHE A 145 -14.06 15.51 -2.43
N GLU A 146 -15.12 15.79 -1.70
CA GLU A 146 -15.11 16.83 -0.66
C GLU A 146 -14.10 16.53 0.45
N ALA A 147 -14.08 15.27 0.94
CA ALA A 147 -13.21 14.84 2.03
C ALA A 147 -11.72 14.85 1.65
N VAL A 148 -11.34 14.35 0.47
CA VAL A 148 -9.93 14.31 0.04
C VAL A 148 -9.33 15.70 -0.21
N ALA A 149 -10.16 16.74 -0.31
CA ALA A 149 -9.73 18.14 -0.41
C ALA A 149 -9.46 18.79 0.95
N ARG A 150 -9.97 18.23 2.06
CA ARG A 150 -9.89 18.78 3.40
C ARG A 150 -8.45 18.83 3.94
N ALA A 151 -8.16 19.83 4.75
CA ALA A 151 -6.85 20.03 5.36
C ALA A 151 -6.50 18.89 6.35
N ASP A 152 -7.45 18.52 7.23
CA ASP A 152 -7.25 17.47 8.23
C ASP A 152 -6.91 16.10 7.60
N VAL A 153 -7.53 15.74 6.47
CA VAL A 153 -7.25 14.52 5.74
C VAL A 153 -5.85 14.55 5.09
N LYS A 154 -5.46 15.71 4.55
CA LYS A 154 -4.12 15.92 3.98
C LYS A 154 -3.04 15.82 5.05
N ASP A 155 -3.28 16.45 6.19
CA ASP A 155 -2.33 16.49 7.31
C ASP A 155 -2.20 15.11 7.96
N ALA A 156 -3.29 14.36 8.12
CA ALA A 156 -3.24 12.98 8.61
C ALA A 156 -2.43 12.05 7.70
N LEU A 157 -2.58 12.16 6.37
CA LEU A 157 -1.78 11.39 5.42
C LEU A 157 -0.29 11.75 5.49
N ARG A 158 0.00 13.04 5.65
CA ARG A 158 1.38 13.51 5.86
C ARG A 158 1.95 12.97 7.16
N ALA A 159 1.21 13.07 8.26
CA ALA A 159 1.64 12.59 9.57
C ALA A 159 2.01 11.10 9.56
N ASN A 160 1.20 10.24 8.92
CA ASN A 160 1.55 8.83 8.75
C ASN A 160 2.83 8.63 7.93
N THR A 161 3.03 9.43 6.88
CA THR A 161 4.24 9.36 6.05
C THR A 161 5.48 9.78 6.84
N ASP A 162 5.38 10.87 7.60
CA ASP A 162 6.45 11.38 8.46
C ASP A 162 6.75 10.41 9.63
N GLU A 163 5.70 9.79 10.20
CA GLU A 163 5.84 8.73 11.22
C GLU A 163 6.66 7.55 10.69
N LEU A 164 6.32 7.04 9.48
CA LEU A 164 7.08 5.95 8.87
C LEU A 164 8.56 6.31 8.72
N ILE A 165 8.84 7.51 8.20
CA ILE A 165 10.20 8.00 7.99
C ILE A 165 10.96 8.11 9.32
N SER A 166 10.35 8.70 10.34
CA SER A 166 10.96 8.88 11.66
C SER A 166 11.30 7.56 12.36
N ARG A 167 10.55 6.50 12.04
CA ARG A 167 10.77 5.13 12.54
C ARG A 167 11.70 4.30 11.66
N GLY A 168 12.39 4.92 10.69
CA GLY A 168 13.38 4.26 9.82
C GLY A 168 12.78 3.55 8.61
N GLY A 169 11.49 3.71 8.32
CA GLY A 169 10.88 3.17 7.11
C GLY A 169 11.32 3.92 5.86
N PHE A 170 11.51 3.20 4.76
CA PHE A 170 12.09 3.72 3.52
C PHE A 170 11.30 3.34 2.26
N GLY A 171 10.11 2.78 2.43
CA GLY A 171 9.25 2.35 1.31
C GLY A 171 7.94 1.70 1.75
N SER A 172 7.23 1.12 0.78
CA SER A 172 5.94 0.42 0.98
C SER A 172 5.97 -0.93 0.24
N PRO A 173 5.47 -2.03 0.85
CA PRO A 173 4.86 -2.13 2.17
C PRO A 173 5.90 -2.10 3.30
N THR A 174 5.56 -1.47 4.43
CA THR A 174 6.31 -1.60 5.67
C THR A 174 5.35 -1.99 6.79
N VAL A 175 5.73 -3.01 7.56
CA VAL A 175 4.96 -3.55 8.68
C VAL A 175 5.79 -3.43 9.95
N PHE A 176 5.18 -2.92 11.02
CA PHE A 176 5.76 -3.01 12.36
C PHE A 176 4.98 -4.01 13.20
N VAL A 177 5.70 -4.89 13.88
CA VAL A 177 5.14 -5.80 14.88
C VAL A 177 5.58 -5.32 16.26
N ASN A 178 4.64 -5.25 17.19
CA ASN A 178 4.90 -4.80 18.57
C ASN A 178 5.54 -3.40 18.68
N GLY A 179 5.27 -2.53 17.74
CA GLY A 179 5.69 -1.14 17.75
C GLY A 179 7.11 -0.85 17.29
N ALA A 180 8.04 -1.83 17.28
CA ALA A 180 9.44 -1.58 16.94
C ALA A 180 10.04 -2.53 15.91
N ASP A 181 9.52 -3.75 15.79
CA ASP A 181 10.09 -4.79 14.93
C ASP A 181 9.62 -4.57 13.48
N MET A 182 10.48 -3.99 12.64
CA MET A 182 10.15 -3.53 11.28
C MET A 182 10.42 -4.60 10.22
N TYR A 183 9.46 -4.79 9.32
CA TYR A 183 9.54 -5.68 8.17
C TYR A 183 9.18 -4.91 6.90
N PHE A 184 10.07 -4.94 5.90
CA PHE A 184 9.87 -4.30 4.61
C PHE A 184 9.78 -5.33 3.48
N GLY A 185 8.70 -5.28 2.69
CA GLY A 185 8.46 -6.17 1.54
C GLY A 185 7.31 -7.16 1.76
N ASN A 186 6.75 -7.66 0.65
CA ASN A 186 5.66 -8.63 0.66
C ASN A 186 6.09 -10.03 1.14
N ASP A 187 7.35 -10.38 0.93
CA ASP A 187 7.96 -11.68 1.24
C ASP A 187 8.34 -11.85 2.72
N ARG A 188 8.00 -10.88 3.57
CA ARG A 188 8.30 -10.90 5.01
C ARG A 188 7.26 -11.63 5.86
N ALA A 189 6.16 -12.09 5.28
CA ALA A 189 5.10 -12.82 6.02
C ALA A 189 5.64 -13.97 6.90
N PRO A 190 6.60 -14.81 6.48
CA PRO A 190 7.17 -15.85 7.36
C PRO A 190 7.93 -15.28 8.57
N LEU A 191 8.61 -14.15 8.42
CA LEU A 191 9.33 -13.49 9.51
C LEU A 191 8.35 -12.81 10.49
N ILE A 192 7.29 -12.18 9.97
CA ILE A 192 6.21 -11.62 10.77
C ILE A 192 5.53 -12.73 11.57
N ARG A 193 5.25 -13.88 10.95
CA ARG A 193 4.72 -15.07 11.63
C ARG A 193 5.61 -15.49 12.80
N ALA A 194 6.91 -15.62 12.56
CA ALA A 194 7.88 -16.00 13.58
C ALA A 194 7.93 -14.98 14.74
N ALA A 195 7.81 -13.68 14.45
CA ALA A 195 7.74 -12.64 15.46
C ALA A 195 6.48 -12.76 16.34
N LEU A 196 5.33 -13.02 15.71
CA LEU A 196 4.05 -13.23 16.41
C LEU A 196 4.08 -14.49 17.29
N MET A 197 4.70 -15.57 16.80
CA MET A 197 4.89 -16.80 17.58
C MET A 197 5.74 -16.58 18.84
N ARG A 198 6.87 -15.87 18.72
CA ARG A 198 7.76 -15.57 19.87
C ARG A 198 7.05 -14.81 20.99
N ARG A 199 6.02 -14.05 20.66
CA ARG A 199 5.24 -13.29 21.66
C ARG A 199 4.30 -14.19 22.48
N ARG A 200 3.91 -15.33 21.96
CA ARG A 200 2.97 -16.26 22.63
C ARG A 200 3.69 -17.31 23.52
N ALA A 201 5.00 -17.44 23.32
CA ALA A 201 5.87 -18.30 24.11
C ALA A 201 6.35 -17.59 25.39
#